data_189cc6fd3773d3cc0dca4e9ae9ba2b56
#
_entry.id   189cc6fd3773d3cc0dca4e9ae9ba2b56
#
_cell.length_a   1.000
_cell.length_b   1.000
_cell.length_c   1.000
_cell.angle_alpha   90.00
_cell.angle_beta   90.00
_cell.angle_gamma   90.00
#
_symmetry.space_group_name_H-M   'P 1'
#
loop_
_entity.id
_entity.type
_entity.pdbx_description
1 polymer ?
#
loop_
_entity_poly.entity_id
_entity_poly.type
_entity_poly.pdbx_seq_one_letter_code
_entity_poly.pdbx_strand_id
1 'polypeptide(L)'
;MANAKNRPAPASIAMNVVGVDPHKRTLTASVLDERGGVLASATYSVSGDGHRDMLAWASAFGPVSRWGIEGASGLGRHTAIFLVRHGHDVRDVCPTRTNDRSSRRNQGKSDVIDSVMIARETQAHPLTPVAFKRADGDSGPDELSERIALWHKARRSLLKARQHLLNEAEALLVDLPEQVRALLPNRSDVRMRLRALEGLDDIDGLDAATVLRLRFLHDKPITP
;
A
#
# COMPACT_ATOMS: atom_id res chain seq x y z
N MET A 1 9.87 -58.26 25.97
CA MET A 1 9.90 -57.25 24.88
C MET A 1 8.79 -56.22 25.14
N ALA A 2 9.15 -55.07 25.70
CA ALA A 2 8.21 -54.02 26.07
C ALA A 2 7.78 -53.23 24.81
N ASN A 3 6.51 -53.05 24.68
CA ASN A 3 5.83 -52.48 23.52
C ASN A 3 6.07 -50.97 23.40
N ALA A 4 6.89 -50.54 22.43
CA ALA A 4 7.32 -49.15 22.20
C ALA A 4 6.28 -48.28 21.50
N LYS A 5 4.98 -48.65 21.53
CA LYS A 5 3.94 -48.02 20.69
C LYS A 5 3.06 -46.98 21.38
N ASN A 6 3.35 -46.51 22.57
CA ASN A 6 2.50 -45.55 23.24
C ASN A 6 3.29 -44.39 23.88
N ARG A 7 4.15 -43.73 23.07
CA ARG A 7 4.70 -42.45 23.49
C ARG A 7 3.67 -41.41 23.08
N PRO A 8 3.08 -40.63 24.00
CA PRO A 8 2.20 -39.54 23.64
C PRO A 8 3.00 -38.55 22.76
N ALA A 9 2.43 -38.17 21.65
CA ALA A 9 2.99 -37.11 20.82
C ALA A 9 3.25 -35.88 21.72
N PRO A 10 4.38 -35.16 21.56
CA PRO A 10 4.61 -33.96 22.33
C PRO A 10 3.41 -33.04 22.14
N ALA A 11 2.87 -32.53 23.24
CA ALA A 11 1.76 -31.60 23.22
C ALA A 11 2.13 -30.46 22.26
N SER A 12 1.35 -30.31 21.18
CA SER A 12 1.51 -29.19 20.25
C SER A 12 1.34 -27.92 21.08
N ILE A 13 2.39 -27.10 21.17
CA ILE A 13 2.26 -25.80 21.80
C ILE A 13 1.26 -25.01 20.95
N ALA A 14 0.12 -24.68 21.53
CA ALA A 14 -0.89 -23.86 20.88
C ALA A 14 -0.24 -22.55 20.44
N MET A 15 -0.33 -22.25 19.16
CA MET A 15 0.34 -21.06 18.58
C MET A 15 -0.71 -20.11 18.04
N ASN A 16 -0.70 -18.90 18.56
CA ASN A 16 -1.60 -17.83 18.14
C ASN A 16 -1.22 -17.24 16.77
N VAL A 17 -2.20 -16.58 16.15
CA VAL A 17 -2.00 -15.76 14.94
C VAL A 17 -2.46 -14.34 15.23
N VAL A 18 -1.70 -13.37 14.78
CA VAL A 18 -2.06 -11.95 14.95
C VAL A 18 -2.33 -11.32 13.58
N GLY A 19 -3.45 -10.62 13.47
CA GLY A 19 -3.78 -9.77 12.33
C GLY A 19 -3.64 -8.31 12.70
N VAL A 20 -3.03 -7.53 11.82
CA VAL A 20 -2.81 -6.10 12.01
C VAL A 20 -3.40 -5.32 10.85
N ASP A 21 -4.31 -4.40 11.18
CA ASP A 21 -4.86 -3.41 10.26
C ASP A 21 -4.15 -2.06 10.48
N PRO A 22 -3.25 -1.65 9.56
CA PRO A 22 -2.47 -0.44 9.71
C PRO A 22 -3.15 0.76 9.09
N HIS A 23 -3.21 1.85 9.85
CA HIS A 23 -3.60 3.18 9.41
C HIS A 23 -2.40 4.15 9.42
N LYS A 24 -2.62 5.42 9.04
CA LYS A 24 -1.55 6.43 8.97
C LYS A 24 -0.88 6.71 10.32
N ARG A 25 -1.64 6.68 11.42
CA ARG A 25 -1.17 7.04 12.77
C ARG A 25 -1.40 5.97 13.80
N THR A 26 -2.29 5.03 13.53
CA THR A 26 -2.69 3.94 14.42
C THR A 26 -2.59 2.61 13.70
N LEU A 27 -2.53 1.55 14.46
CA LEU A 27 -2.67 0.18 14.00
C LEU A 27 -3.55 -0.57 14.99
N THR A 28 -4.47 -1.38 14.47
CA THR A 28 -5.31 -2.24 15.27
C THR A 28 -4.88 -3.68 15.09
N ALA A 29 -4.60 -4.35 16.20
CA ALA A 29 -4.16 -5.74 16.21
C ALA A 29 -5.20 -6.63 16.90
N SER A 30 -5.42 -7.83 16.36
CA SER A 30 -6.25 -8.87 16.96
C SER A 30 -5.48 -10.18 17.05
N VAL A 31 -5.55 -10.82 18.22
CA VAL A 31 -4.94 -12.14 18.49
C VAL A 31 -6.01 -13.21 18.39
N LEU A 32 -5.75 -14.24 17.60
CA LEU A 32 -6.59 -15.42 17.48
C LEU A 32 -5.85 -16.64 18.01
N ASP A 33 -6.59 -17.52 18.69
CA ASP A 33 -6.10 -18.83 19.07
C ASP A 33 -5.98 -19.78 17.86
N GLU A 34 -5.47 -20.99 18.07
CA GLU A 34 -5.30 -22.00 17.02
C GLU A 34 -6.59 -22.43 16.33
N ARG A 35 -7.76 -22.23 16.99
CA ARG A 35 -9.11 -22.57 16.51
C ARG A 35 -9.79 -21.41 15.79
N GLY A 36 -9.16 -20.22 15.74
CA GLY A 36 -9.70 -19.01 15.17
C GLY A 36 -10.61 -18.23 16.11
N GLY A 37 -10.61 -18.58 17.41
CA GLY A 37 -11.27 -17.80 18.46
C GLY A 37 -10.52 -16.49 18.72
N VAL A 38 -11.24 -15.37 18.81
CA VAL A 38 -10.64 -14.08 19.11
C VAL A 38 -10.33 -13.99 20.60
N LEU A 39 -9.05 -13.88 20.96
CA LEU A 39 -8.60 -13.74 22.34
C LEU A 39 -8.70 -12.28 22.81
N ALA A 40 -8.22 -11.34 21.98
CA ALA A 40 -8.26 -9.92 22.29
C ALA A 40 -8.03 -9.07 21.03
N SER A 41 -8.35 -7.78 21.13
CA SER A 41 -8.04 -6.76 20.14
C SER A 41 -7.63 -5.47 20.85
N ALA A 42 -6.65 -4.75 20.30
CA ALA A 42 -6.17 -3.49 20.85
C ALA A 42 -5.61 -2.58 19.73
N THR A 43 -5.58 -1.27 20.00
CA THR A 43 -5.09 -0.26 19.06
C THR A 43 -3.85 0.44 19.63
N TYR A 44 -2.84 0.65 18.77
CA TYR A 44 -1.54 1.22 19.10
C TYR A 44 -1.19 2.37 18.17
N SER A 45 -0.26 3.23 18.57
CA SER A 45 0.32 4.24 17.70
C SER A 45 1.32 3.62 16.70
N VAL A 46 1.43 4.20 15.51
CA VAL A 46 2.49 3.85 14.54
C VAL A 46 3.78 4.57 14.97
N SER A 47 4.43 4.04 16.01
CA SER A 47 5.67 4.55 16.59
C SER A 47 6.51 3.38 17.11
N GLY A 48 7.80 3.64 17.43
CA GLY A 48 8.66 2.60 18.02
C GLY A 48 8.10 2.06 19.34
N ASP A 49 7.53 2.93 20.19
CA ASP A 49 6.89 2.53 21.44
C ASP A 49 5.63 1.71 21.18
N GLY A 50 4.72 2.20 20.32
CA GLY A 50 3.49 1.48 20.01
C GLY A 50 3.74 0.11 19.38
N HIS A 51 4.79 -0.06 18.57
CA HIS A 51 5.17 -1.38 18.06
C HIS A 51 5.68 -2.30 19.17
N ARG A 52 6.47 -1.78 20.15
CA ARG A 52 6.93 -2.56 21.29
C ARG A 52 5.78 -2.97 22.20
N ASP A 53 4.86 -2.04 22.47
CA ASP A 53 3.67 -2.30 23.29
C ASP A 53 2.77 -3.35 22.64
N MET A 54 2.54 -3.26 21.33
CA MET A 54 1.79 -4.25 20.57
C MET A 54 2.44 -5.64 20.65
N LEU A 55 3.76 -5.73 20.48
CA LEU A 55 4.48 -6.99 20.53
C LEU A 55 4.42 -7.61 21.94
N ALA A 56 4.63 -6.82 22.99
CA ALA A 56 4.53 -7.26 24.38
C ALA A 56 3.11 -7.73 24.71
N TRP A 57 2.09 -6.98 24.29
CA TRP A 57 0.69 -7.33 24.46
C TRP A 57 0.34 -8.65 23.78
N ALA A 58 0.70 -8.82 22.51
CA ALA A 58 0.40 -10.06 21.77
C ALA A 58 1.07 -11.27 22.41
N SER A 59 2.32 -11.10 22.88
CA SER A 59 3.11 -12.16 23.53
C SER A 59 2.51 -12.60 24.88
N ALA A 60 1.74 -11.76 25.55
CA ALA A 60 1.06 -12.09 26.80
C ALA A 60 -0.02 -13.16 26.63
N PHE A 61 -0.53 -13.38 25.43
CA PHE A 61 -1.51 -14.44 25.11
C PHE A 61 -0.86 -15.80 24.76
N GLY A 62 0.47 -15.86 24.72
CA GLY A 62 1.23 -17.04 24.35
C GLY A 62 2.04 -16.90 23.06
N PRO A 63 2.67 -17.97 22.58
CA PRO A 63 3.49 -17.93 21.38
C PRO A 63 2.70 -17.54 20.13
N VAL A 64 3.26 -16.63 19.34
CA VAL A 64 2.69 -16.19 18.07
C VAL A 64 3.43 -16.88 16.93
N SER A 65 2.70 -17.66 16.11
CA SER A 65 3.26 -18.38 14.97
C SER A 65 3.45 -17.46 13.76
N ARG A 66 2.51 -16.53 13.54
CA ARG A 66 2.50 -15.64 12.38
C ARG A 66 1.81 -14.33 12.67
N TRP A 67 2.28 -13.30 11.96
CA TRP A 67 1.68 -11.98 11.90
C TRP A 67 1.18 -11.70 10.49
N GLY A 68 -0.12 -11.48 10.30
CA GLY A 68 -0.67 -10.98 9.05
C GLY A 68 -0.79 -9.48 9.10
N ILE A 69 -0.31 -8.79 8.07
CA ILE A 69 -0.40 -7.34 7.96
C ILE A 69 -1.01 -7.00 6.61
N GLU A 70 -2.09 -6.23 6.59
CA GLU A 70 -2.65 -5.75 5.34
C GLU A 70 -1.75 -4.67 4.74
N GLY A 71 -1.32 -4.90 3.48
CA GLY A 71 -0.45 -3.95 2.79
C GLY A 71 0.89 -3.73 3.49
N ALA A 72 1.58 -4.82 3.84
CA ALA A 72 2.91 -4.79 4.48
C ALA A 72 3.98 -4.03 3.67
N SER A 73 3.79 -3.81 2.38
CA SER A 73 4.62 -2.95 1.53
C SER A 73 4.16 -1.49 1.48
N GLY A 74 3.01 -1.17 2.05
CA GLY A 74 2.36 0.15 2.09
C GLY A 74 2.32 0.77 3.48
N LEU A 75 1.10 0.97 4.00
CA LEU A 75 0.88 1.54 5.35
C LEU A 75 1.45 0.65 6.46
N GLY A 76 1.38 -0.69 6.30
CA GLY A 76 1.92 -1.66 7.24
C GLY A 76 3.44 -1.82 7.24
N ARG A 77 4.17 -1.12 6.35
CA ARG A 77 5.60 -1.34 6.14
C ARG A 77 6.45 -1.19 7.39
N HIS A 78 6.26 -0.13 8.16
CA HIS A 78 7.06 0.11 9.37
C HIS A 78 6.84 -0.97 10.43
N THR A 79 5.58 -1.38 10.61
CA THR A 79 5.20 -2.47 11.51
C THR A 79 5.79 -3.81 11.05
N ALA A 80 5.71 -4.10 9.75
CA ALA A 80 6.26 -5.32 9.17
C ALA A 80 7.79 -5.40 9.35
N ILE A 81 8.52 -4.31 9.06
CA ILE A 81 9.97 -4.22 9.27
C ILE A 81 10.32 -4.43 10.73
N PHE A 82 9.59 -3.79 11.65
CA PHE A 82 9.81 -3.94 13.09
C PHE A 82 9.69 -5.41 13.51
N LEU A 83 8.60 -6.08 13.15
CA LEU A 83 8.35 -7.48 13.52
C LEU A 83 9.35 -8.45 12.89
N VAL A 84 9.71 -8.27 11.61
CA VAL A 84 10.71 -9.09 10.94
C VAL A 84 12.09 -8.95 11.60
N ARG A 85 12.50 -7.73 11.99
CA ARG A 85 13.75 -7.49 12.73
C ARG A 85 13.76 -8.11 14.12
N HIS A 86 12.59 -8.39 14.70
CA HIS A 86 12.43 -9.11 15.95
C HIS A 86 12.24 -10.62 15.76
N GLY A 87 12.48 -11.15 14.55
CA GLY A 87 12.48 -12.59 14.26
C GLY A 87 11.10 -13.20 14.05
N HIS A 88 10.06 -12.40 13.83
CA HIS A 88 8.70 -12.90 13.61
C HIS A 88 8.43 -13.24 12.14
N ASP A 89 7.61 -14.28 11.91
CA ASP A 89 7.07 -14.62 10.59
C ASP A 89 5.93 -13.65 10.22
N VAL A 90 6.21 -12.74 9.28
CA VAL A 90 5.27 -11.69 8.84
C VAL A 90 4.77 -11.96 7.43
N ARG A 91 3.45 -11.94 7.25
CA ARG A 91 2.77 -12.21 5.98
C ARG A 91 2.11 -10.95 5.43
N ASP A 92 2.25 -10.74 4.13
CA ASP A 92 1.59 -9.63 3.42
C ASP A 92 0.21 -10.06 2.96
N VAL A 93 -0.84 -9.58 3.65
CA VAL A 93 -2.23 -9.91 3.35
C VAL A 93 -2.76 -8.92 2.32
N CYS A 94 -3.29 -9.45 1.20
CA CYS A 94 -3.83 -8.63 0.13
C CYS A 94 -5.20 -8.05 0.53
N PRO A 95 -5.42 -6.71 0.39
CA PRO A 95 -6.69 -6.07 0.72
C PRO A 95 -7.92 -6.65 0.03
N THR A 96 -7.76 -7.17 -1.19
CA THR A 96 -8.88 -7.77 -1.94
C THR A 96 -9.41 -9.04 -1.28
N ARG A 97 -8.58 -9.79 -0.57
CA ARG A 97 -8.99 -11.03 0.10
C ARG A 97 -9.77 -10.78 1.40
N THR A 98 -9.50 -9.66 2.05
CA THR A 98 -10.25 -9.24 3.24
C THR A 98 -11.58 -8.59 2.87
N ASN A 99 -11.64 -7.81 1.77
CA ASN A 99 -12.84 -7.14 1.30
C ASN A 99 -13.95 -8.09 0.81
N ASP A 100 -13.63 -9.20 0.14
CA ASP A 100 -14.63 -10.17 -0.35
C ASP A 100 -15.42 -10.82 0.80
N ARG A 101 -14.88 -10.85 2.01
CA ARG A 101 -15.54 -11.38 3.21
C ARG A 101 -16.31 -10.31 3.99
N SER A 102 -15.99 -9.03 3.82
CA SER A 102 -16.65 -7.90 4.48
C SER A 102 -17.97 -7.49 3.83
N SER A 103 -18.31 -8.04 2.67
CA SER A 103 -19.56 -7.79 1.94
C SER A 103 -20.82 -8.31 2.63
N ARG A 104 -20.75 -8.79 3.86
CA ARG A 104 -21.90 -9.03 4.72
C ARG A 104 -22.45 -7.68 5.20
N ARG A 105 -23.40 -7.19 4.46
CA ARG A 105 -24.04 -5.86 4.39
C ARG A 105 -24.57 -5.24 5.66
N ASN A 106 -24.33 -5.73 6.89
CA ASN A 106 -25.00 -5.25 8.10
C ASN A 106 -24.13 -5.03 9.34
N GLN A 107 -22.80 -5.17 9.26
CA GLN A 107 -21.93 -4.76 10.38
C GLN A 107 -21.11 -3.57 9.92
N GLY A 108 -21.23 -2.44 10.62
CA GLY A 108 -20.47 -1.23 10.34
C GLY A 108 -18.99 -1.51 10.27
N LYS A 109 -18.28 -0.83 9.35
CA LYS A 109 -16.84 -0.93 9.20
C LYS A 109 -16.16 -0.60 10.54
N SER A 110 -15.32 -1.51 11.04
CA SER A 110 -14.57 -1.36 12.28
C SER A 110 -13.18 -1.94 12.11
N ASP A 111 -12.17 -1.19 12.48
CA ASP A 111 -10.75 -1.59 12.43
C ASP A 111 -10.50 -2.89 13.19
N VAL A 112 -11.27 -3.18 14.24
CA VAL A 112 -11.23 -4.45 14.97
C VAL A 112 -11.71 -5.60 14.10
N ILE A 113 -12.79 -5.43 13.35
CA ILE A 113 -13.30 -6.46 12.43
C ILE A 113 -12.27 -6.72 11.34
N ASP A 114 -11.68 -5.67 10.79
CA ASP A 114 -10.68 -5.78 9.74
C ASP A 114 -9.43 -6.50 10.24
N SER A 115 -8.91 -6.20 11.41
CA SER A 115 -7.76 -6.90 12.01
C SER A 115 -8.06 -8.39 12.32
N VAL A 116 -9.28 -8.74 12.76
CA VAL A 116 -9.71 -10.13 12.94
C VAL A 116 -9.76 -10.86 11.59
N MET A 117 -10.27 -10.22 10.54
CA MET A 117 -10.34 -10.82 9.21
C MET A 117 -8.94 -11.06 8.62
N ILE A 118 -8.00 -10.13 8.84
CA ILE A 118 -6.60 -10.30 8.46
C ILE A 118 -5.97 -11.49 9.19
N ALA A 119 -6.22 -11.64 10.50
CA ALA A 119 -5.72 -12.78 11.27
C ALA A 119 -6.29 -14.12 10.74
N ARG A 120 -7.58 -14.17 10.46
CA ARG A 120 -8.25 -15.35 9.89
C ARG A 120 -7.73 -15.73 8.51
N GLU A 121 -7.50 -14.73 7.65
CA GLU A 121 -6.90 -14.94 6.34
C GLU A 121 -5.48 -15.51 6.47
N THR A 122 -4.68 -14.98 7.39
CA THR A 122 -3.32 -15.45 7.69
C THR A 122 -3.32 -16.89 8.20
N GLN A 123 -4.27 -17.24 9.05
CA GLN A 123 -4.43 -18.59 9.62
C GLN A 123 -4.89 -19.60 8.58
N ALA A 124 -5.89 -19.23 7.76
CA ALA A 124 -6.48 -20.11 6.75
C ALA A 124 -5.55 -20.37 5.55
N HIS A 125 -4.64 -19.46 5.24
CA HIS A 125 -3.79 -19.52 4.06
C HIS A 125 -2.30 -19.53 4.42
N PRO A 126 -1.72 -20.71 4.75
CA PRO A 126 -0.30 -20.83 5.13
C PRO A 126 0.68 -20.35 4.05
N LEU A 127 0.24 -20.34 2.78
CA LEU A 127 1.03 -19.90 1.62
C LEU A 127 0.93 -18.38 1.34
N THR A 128 0.27 -17.61 2.22
CA THR A 128 0.29 -16.15 2.11
C THR A 128 1.73 -15.65 2.01
N PRO A 129 2.06 -14.76 1.05
CA PRO A 129 3.42 -14.31 0.83
C PRO A 129 4.06 -13.73 2.09
N VAL A 130 5.35 -14.01 2.31
CA VAL A 130 6.13 -13.31 3.34
C VAL A 130 6.22 -11.83 2.99
N ALA A 131 6.19 -10.97 4.01
CA ALA A 131 6.19 -9.51 3.81
C ALA A 131 7.41 -8.99 3.03
N PHE A 132 8.56 -9.64 3.23
CA PHE A 132 9.80 -9.32 2.53
C PHE A 132 10.49 -10.60 2.12
N LYS A 133 10.73 -10.76 0.81
CA LYS A 133 11.56 -11.83 0.25
C LYS A 133 12.92 -11.25 -0.14
N ARG A 134 13.99 -11.86 0.33
CA ARG A 134 15.35 -11.61 -0.15
C ARG A 134 15.82 -12.78 -1.01
N ALA A 135 16.69 -12.50 -1.98
CA ALA A 135 17.23 -13.52 -2.88
C ALA A 135 18.09 -14.55 -2.14
N ASP A 136 18.67 -14.19 -1.00
CA ASP A 136 19.51 -15.02 -0.14
C ASP A 136 18.71 -15.85 0.89
N GLY A 137 17.37 -15.78 0.86
CA GLY A 137 16.50 -16.51 1.78
C GLY A 137 16.34 -15.87 3.16
N ASP A 138 17.04 -14.79 3.45
CA ASP A 138 16.86 -14.01 4.68
C ASP A 138 15.60 -13.13 4.58
N SER A 139 14.91 -12.93 5.69
CA SER A 139 13.69 -12.15 5.76
C SER A 139 14.00 -10.71 6.19
N GLY A 140 13.55 -9.77 5.40
CA GLY A 140 13.64 -8.34 5.71
C GLY A 140 14.09 -7.50 4.52
N PRO A 141 13.81 -6.20 4.55
CA PRO A 141 14.26 -5.28 3.52
C PRO A 141 15.76 -4.98 3.75
N ASP A 142 16.58 -5.11 2.70
CA ASP A 142 17.92 -4.53 2.69
C ASP A 142 17.87 -3.05 2.30
N GLU A 143 18.92 -2.30 2.62
CA GLU A 143 19.00 -0.86 2.35
C GLU A 143 18.86 -0.54 0.86
N LEU A 144 19.45 -1.36 -0.01
CA LEU A 144 19.40 -1.16 -1.47
C LEU A 144 17.97 -1.36 -1.97
N SER A 145 17.28 -2.42 -1.56
CA SER A 145 15.89 -2.68 -1.93
C SER A 145 14.96 -1.56 -1.44
N GLU A 146 15.20 -1.01 -0.24
CA GLU A 146 14.44 0.12 0.27
C GLU A 146 14.64 1.38 -0.57
N ARG A 147 15.88 1.69 -0.96
CA ARG A 147 16.20 2.83 -1.81
C ARG A 147 15.56 2.67 -3.20
N ILE A 148 15.66 1.49 -3.81
CA ILE A 148 15.04 1.20 -5.11
C ILE A 148 13.51 1.37 -5.02
N ALA A 149 12.86 0.84 -3.97
CA ALA A 149 11.43 0.99 -3.77
C ALA A 149 11.01 2.47 -3.63
N LEU A 150 11.80 3.28 -2.91
CA LEU A 150 11.56 4.71 -2.77
C LEU A 150 11.68 5.44 -4.12
N TRP A 151 12.75 5.17 -4.88
CA TRP A 151 12.95 5.75 -6.22
C TRP A 151 11.82 5.35 -7.17
N HIS A 152 11.41 4.08 -7.15
CA HIS A 152 10.31 3.60 -7.98
C HIS A 152 8.98 4.30 -7.62
N LYS A 153 8.71 4.50 -6.33
CA LYS A 153 7.53 5.24 -5.85
C LYS A 153 7.56 6.70 -6.31
N ALA A 154 8.70 7.37 -6.17
CA ALA A 154 8.90 8.75 -6.62
C ALA A 154 8.69 8.87 -8.14
N ARG A 155 9.32 7.99 -8.92
CA ARG A 155 9.14 7.94 -10.39
C ARG A 155 7.67 7.75 -10.77
N ARG A 156 6.94 6.83 -10.14
CA ARG A 156 5.50 6.62 -10.42
C ARG A 156 4.67 7.86 -10.10
N SER A 157 4.99 8.57 -9.03
CA SER A 157 4.31 9.81 -8.66
C SER A 157 4.52 10.90 -9.72
N LEU A 158 5.77 11.07 -10.17
CA LEU A 158 6.11 12.03 -11.23
C LEU A 158 5.43 11.69 -12.57
N LEU A 159 5.38 10.40 -12.93
CA LEU A 159 4.68 9.97 -14.14
C LEU A 159 3.18 10.26 -14.09
N LYS A 160 2.54 10.06 -12.92
CA LYS A 160 1.13 10.41 -12.73
C LYS A 160 0.89 11.92 -12.83
N ALA A 161 1.74 12.72 -12.19
CA ALA A 161 1.66 14.18 -12.27
C ALA A 161 1.85 14.67 -13.72
N ARG A 162 2.84 14.11 -14.43
CA ARG A 162 3.04 14.40 -15.85
C ARG A 162 1.80 14.08 -16.70
N GLN A 163 1.22 12.89 -16.51
CA GLN A 163 0.03 12.50 -17.26
C GLN A 163 -1.16 13.41 -16.97
N HIS A 164 -1.33 13.84 -15.73
CA HIS A 164 -2.37 14.79 -15.36
C HIS A 164 -2.20 16.14 -16.10
N LEU A 165 -0.98 16.68 -16.13
CA LEU A 165 -0.68 17.93 -16.85
C LEU A 165 -0.90 17.80 -18.35
N LEU A 166 -0.55 16.67 -18.96
CA LEU A 166 -0.81 16.42 -20.37
C LEU A 166 -2.31 16.35 -20.69
N ASN A 167 -3.09 15.65 -19.86
CA ASN A 167 -4.55 15.57 -20.03
C ASN A 167 -5.21 16.95 -19.85
N GLU A 168 -4.73 17.76 -18.90
CA GLU A 168 -5.20 19.12 -18.69
C GLU A 168 -4.88 20.00 -19.91
N ALA A 169 -3.65 19.93 -20.42
CA ALA A 169 -3.26 20.64 -21.62
C ALA A 169 -4.11 20.25 -22.86
N GLU A 170 -4.37 18.95 -23.01
CA GLU A 170 -5.21 18.45 -24.10
C GLU A 170 -6.64 18.97 -24.01
N ALA A 171 -7.24 18.97 -22.81
CA ALA A 171 -8.57 19.53 -22.59
C ALA A 171 -8.63 21.02 -22.97
N LEU A 172 -7.65 21.82 -22.50
CA LEU A 172 -7.57 23.25 -22.87
C LEU A 172 -7.41 23.47 -24.38
N LEU A 173 -6.60 22.62 -25.07
CA LEU A 173 -6.41 22.73 -26.52
C LEU A 173 -7.69 22.37 -27.31
N VAL A 174 -8.56 21.53 -26.76
CA VAL A 174 -9.87 21.20 -27.36
C VAL A 174 -10.84 22.35 -27.22
N ASP A 175 -10.80 23.07 -26.11
CA ASP A 175 -11.71 24.19 -25.81
C ASP A 175 -11.30 25.52 -26.49
N LEU A 176 -10.16 25.56 -27.21
CA LEU A 176 -9.73 26.73 -27.95
C LEU A 176 -10.73 27.09 -29.07
N PRO A 177 -10.90 28.41 -29.39
CA PRO A 177 -11.66 28.84 -30.56
C PRO A 177 -11.18 28.16 -31.83
N GLU A 178 -12.12 27.90 -32.76
CA GLU A 178 -11.82 27.15 -34.00
C GLU A 178 -10.71 27.82 -34.83
N GLN A 179 -10.69 29.16 -34.89
CA GLN A 179 -9.66 29.93 -35.59
C GLN A 179 -8.26 29.63 -35.06
N VAL A 180 -8.11 29.47 -33.72
CA VAL A 180 -6.87 29.14 -33.08
C VAL A 180 -6.52 27.66 -33.29
N ARG A 181 -7.50 26.78 -33.16
CA ARG A 181 -7.29 25.33 -33.41
C ARG A 181 -6.83 25.04 -34.82
N ALA A 182 -7.31 25.79 -35.80
CA ALA A 182 -6.91 25.66 -37.22
C ALA A 182 -5.40 25.96 -37.43
N LEU A 183 -4.78 26.75 -36.57
CA LEU A 183 -3.35 27.05 -36.62
C LEU A 183 -2.49 25.95 -36.00
N LEU A 184 -3.07 25.04 -35.23
CA LEU A 184 -2.33 23.97 -34.55
C LEU A 184 -2.02 22.80 -35.52
N PRO A 185 -0.86 22.16 -35.37
CA PRO A 185 -0.51 21.01 -36.19
C PRO A 185 -1.52 19.86 -36.02
N ASN A 186 -2.01 19.32 -37.13
CA ASN A 186 -2.85 18.12 -37.16
C ASN A 186 -2.00 16.89 -36.81
N ARG A 187 -2.50 15.99 -35.92
CA ARG A 187 -1.89 14.73 -35.53
C ARG A 187 -0.54 14.84 -34.80
N SER A 188 -0.17 16.00 -34.27
CA SER A 188 0.97 16.18 -33.39
C SER A 188 0.62 15.86 -31.93
N ASP A 189 1.62 15.49 -31.16
CA ASP A 189 1.42 15.33 -29.71
C ASP A 189 1.10 16.69 -29.03
N VAL A 190 0.58 16.62 -27.81
CA VAL A 190 0.18 17.81 -27.02
C VAL A 190 1.32 18.83 -26.90
N ARG A 191 2.57 18.37 -26.80
CA ARG A 191 3.74 19.25 -26.65
C ARG A 191 4.02 20.07 -27.91
N MET A 192 3.95 19.44 -29.07
CA MET A 192 4.12 20.15 -30.35
C MET A 192 3.01 21.18 -30.56
N ARG A 193 1.78 20.86 -30.15
CA ARG A 193 0.65 21.79 -30.19
C ARG A 193 0.82 22.97 -29.25
N LEU A 194 1.33 22.74 -28.02
CA LEU A 194 1.66 23.80 -27.06
C LEU A 194 2.78 24.70 -27.59
N ARG A 195 3.83 24.12 -28.21
CA ARG A 195 4.91 24.91 -28.85
C ARG A 195 4.42 25.79 -29.99
N ALA A 196 3.47 25.31 -30.77
CA ALA A 196 2.89 26.11 -31.85
C ALA A 196 2.15 27.35 -31.34
N LEU A 197 1.71 27.36 -30.08
CA LEU A 197 1.08 28.51 -29.42
C LEU A 197 2.09 29.58 -28.96
N GLU A 198 3.40 29.27 -28.85
CA GLU A 198 4.44 30.21 -28.38
C GLU A 198 4.58 31.44 -29.29
N GLY A 199 4.37 31.27 -30.59
CA GLY A 199 4.46 32.34 -31.57
C GLY A 199 3.22 33.19 -31.71
N LEU A 200 2.18 32.95 -30.90
CA LEU A 200 0.90 33.62 -30.98
C LEU A 200 0.75 34.60 -29.82
N ASP A 201 1.47 35.72 -29.90
CA ASP A 201 1.53 36.71 -28.78
C ASP A 201 0.20 37.49 -28.62
N ASP A 202 -0.68 37.51 -29.64
CA ASP A 202 -1.95 38.23 -29.62
C ASP A 202 -3.03 37.41 -30.32
N ILE A 203 -3.64 36.50 -29.56
CA ILE A 203 -4.72 35.67 -30.06
C ILE A 203 -6.04 36.36 -29.69
N ASP A 204 -6.63 37.08 -30.63
CA ASP A 204 -7.99 37.59 -30.48
C ASP A 204 -8.97 36.47 -30.12
N GLY A 205 -9.64 36.59 -28.98
CA GLY A 205 -10.66 35.65 -28.51
C GLY A 205 -10.22 34.65 -27.43
N LEU A 206 -8.96 34.72 -26.93
CA LEU A 206 -8.56 33.97 -25.76
C LEU A 206 -8.58 34.85 -24.51
N ASP A 207 -9.20 34.37 -23.44
CA ASP A 207 -9.09 35.03 -22.13
C ASP A 207 -7.70 34.89 -21.55
N ALA A 208 -7.29 35.91 -20.80
CA ALA A 208 -5.95 36.00 -20.22
C ALA A 208 -5.63 34.80 -19.27
N ALA A 209 -6.63 34.21 -18.63
CA ALA A 209 -6.43 33.07 -17.72
C ALA A 209 -6.08 31.80 -18.50
N THR A 210 -6.75 31.57 -19.62
CA THR A 210 -6.46 30.44 -20.55
C THR A 210 -5.05 30.58 -21.13
N VAL A 211 -4.65 31.77 -21.60
CA VAL A 211 -3.29 32.05 -22.10
C VAL A 211 -2.24 31.78 -21.03
N LEU A 212 -2.45 32.31 -19.84
CA LEU A 212 -1.53 32.10 -18.72
C LEU A 212 -1.39 30.62 -18.36
N ARG A 213 -2.49 29.87 -18.37
CA ARG A 213 -2.50 28.45 -18.05
C ARG A 213 -1.79 27.61 -19.12
N LEU A 214 -1.98 27.90 -20.39
CA LEU A 214 -1.30 27.24 -21.50
C LEU A 214 0.23 27.51 -21.44
N ARG A 215 0.65 28.74 -21.20
CA ARG A 215 2.06 29.09 -20.99
C ARG A 215 2.66 28.34 -19.78
N PHE A 216 1.97 28.30 -18.66
CA PHE A 216 2.39 27.52 -17.49
C PHE A 216 2.59 26.03 -17.81
N LEU A 217 1.70 25.42 -18.57
CA LEU A 217 1.81 24.02 -18.97
C LEU A 217 2.94 23.77 -19.97
N HIS A 218 3.22 24.77 -20.84
CA HIS A 218 4.35 24.72 -21.76
C HIS A 218 5.69 24.78 -21.03
N ASP A 219 5.86 25.72 -20.08
CA ASP A 219 7.11 25.98 -19.35
C ASP A 219 7.46 24.87 -18.34
N LYS A 220 6.52 24.00 -18.02
CA LYS A 220 6.82 22.83 -17.17
C LYS A 220 7.71 21.85 -17.93
N PRO A 221 8.88 21.46 -17.38
CA PRO A 221 9.73 20.44 -17.99
C PRO A 221 9.01 19.10 -17.99
N ILE A 222 8.26 18.86 -19.09
CA ILE A 222 7.63 17.57 -19.36
C ILE A 222 8.68 16.64 -20.01
N THR A 223 9.95 16.82 -19.68
CA THR A 223 11.06 15.98 -20.12
C THR A 223 11.02 14.60 -19.47
N PRO A 224 11.39 13.55 -20.19
CA PRO A 224 11.35 12.16 -19.73
C PRO A 224 12.29 11.88 -18.57
#